data_603527bc227654e903636979d360bbb7
#
_entry.id   603527bc227654e903636979d360bbb7
#
_cell.length_a   1.000
_cell.length_b   1.000
_cell.length_c   1.000
_cell.angle_alpha   90.00
_cell.angle_beta   90.00
_cell.angle_gamma   90.00
#
_symmetry.space_group_name_H-M   'P 1'
#
loop_
_entity.id
_entity.type
_entity.pdbx_description
1 polymer ?
#
loop_
_entity_poly.entity_id
_entity_poly.type
_entity_poly.pdbx_seq_one_letter_code
_entity_poly.pdbx_strand_id
1 'polypeptide(L)'
;AKALYYLKQIQTVSPNYKDVNALVSRYQELNQNNNLQAYLMSGTSDFVVLCRKIVTGFYPDSFVKIEDVNVAAESIEVLCTVESMKWSDTELFRFFRSTGSIGELYVRDCHSKMRDIKCDRGFCISAGTFTAEAKKYVEGRPIDLIEKVKLIQILKKIDL
;
A
#
# COMPACT_ATOMS: atom_id res chain seq x y z
N ALA A 1 0.14 15.77 10.87
CA ALA A 1 -1.28 15.56 10.94
C ALA A 1 -2.04 16.68 11.64
N LYS A 2 -1.71 17.06 12.86
CA LYS A 2 -2.41 18.16 13.55
C LYS A 2 -2.28 19.50 12.82
N ALA A 3 -1.07 19.85 12.36
CA ALA A 3 -0.84 21.08 11.62
C ALA A 3 -1.66 21.13 10.32
N LEU A 4 -1.73 20.02 9.59
CA LEU A 4 -2.54 19.91 8.37
C LEU A 4 -4.03 20.11 8.67
N TYR A 5 -4.52 19.52 9.76
CA TYR A 5 -5.91 19.66 10.19
C TYR A 5 -6.28 21.13 10.45
N TYR A 6 -5.46 21.84 11.21
CA TYR A 6 -5.71 23.26 11.50
C TYR A 6 -5.67 24.12 10.26
N LEU A 7 -4.71 23.88 9.35
CA LEU A 7 -4.62 24.61 8.10
C LEU A 7 -5.83 24.38 7.20
N LYS A 8 -6.35 23.17 7.16
CA LYS A 8 -7.59 22.86 6.42
C LYS A 8 -8.81 23.57 7.01
N GLN A 9 -8.88 23.72 8.32
CA GLN A 9 -9.94 24.49 8.96
C GLN A 9 -9.89 25.98 8.60
N ILE A 10 -8.70 26.57 8.63
CA ILE A 10 -8.51 27.96 8.21
C ILE A 10 -8.90 28.13 6.74
N GLN A 11 -8.49 27.19 5.88
CA GLN A 11 -8.85 27.20 4.46
C GLN A 11 -10.36 27.16 4.24
N THR A 12 -11.10 26.40 5.06
CA THR A 12 -12.57 26.31 5.01
C THR A 12 -13.20 27.65 5.38
N VAL A 13 -12.66 28.35 6.37
CA VAL A 13 -13.17 29.65 6.81
C VAL A 13 -12.79 30.76 5.82
N SER A 14 -11.58 30.70 5.24
CA SER A 14 -11.05 31.70 4.29
C SER A 14 -10.49 31.01 3.06
N PRO A 15 -11.33 30.48 2.16
CA PRO A 15 -10.87 29.65 1.05
C PRO A 15 -10.00 30.38 0.02
N ASN A 16 -10.04 31.71 -0.02
CA ASN A 16 -9.27 32.53 -0.94
C ASN A 16 -7.92 33.01 -0.36
N TYR A 17 -7.54 32.53 0.80
CA TYR A 17 -6.29 32.92 1.44
C TYR A 17 -5.13 32.11 0.85
N LYS A 18 -4.37 32.74 -0.07
CA LYS A 18 -3.34 32.05 -0.88
C LYS A 18 -2.24 31.41 -0.04
N ASP A 19 -1.79 32.07 1.04
CA ASP A 19 -0.73 31.54 1.90
C ASP A 19 -1.17 30.26 2.61
N VAL A 20 -2.43 30.18 3.02
CA VAL A 20 -2.99 29.00 3.66
C VAL A 20 -3.04 27.83 2.67
N ASN A 21 -3.45 28.08 1.43
CA ASN A 21 -3.47 27.07 0.38
C ASN A 21 -2.08 26.49 0.09
N ALA A 22 -1.07 27.39 0.00
CA ALA A 22 0.31 26.98 -0.21
C ALA A 22 0.83 26.14 0.96
N LEU A 23 0.52 26.53 2.21
CA LEU A 23 0.91 25.78 3.40
C LEU A 23 0.24 24.41 3.45
N VAL A 24 -1.04 24.30 3.13
CA VAL A 24 -1.75 23.02 3.08
C VAL A 24 -1.09 22.08 2.08
N SER A 25 -0.79 22.57 0.87
CA SER A 25 -0.11 21.77 -0.16
C SER A 25 1.26 21.29 0.32
N ARG A 26 2.04 22.16 0.96
CA ARG A 26 3.36 21.83 1.49
C ARG A 26 3.29 20.76 2.58
N TYR A 27 2.33 20.86 3.50
CA TYR A 27 2.15 19.84 4.54
C TYR A 27 1.69 18.51 3.98
N GLN A 28 0.88 18.51 2.92
CA GLN A 28 0.49 17.30 2.23
C GLN A 28 1.69 16.61 1.58
N GLU A 29 2.57 17.35 0.94
CA GLU A 29 3.82 16.84 0.35
C GLU A 29 4.74 16.24 1.42
N LEU A 30 4.93 16.94 2.53
CA LEU A 30 5.76 16.47 3.64
C LEU A 30 5.20 15.19 4.25
N ASN A 31 3.88 15.12 4.44
CA ASN A 31 3.23 13.93 4.97
C ASN A 31 3.41 12.74 4.03
N GLN A 32 3.28 12.96 2.73
CA GLN A 32 3.50 11.94 1.71
C GLN A 32 4.94 11.42 1.74
N ASN A 33 5.92 12.32 1.83
CA ASN A 33 7.33 11.97 1.92
C ASN A 33 7.63 11.21 3.21
N ASN A 34 7.02 11.59 4.32
CA ASN A 34 7.17 10.90 5.59
C ASN A 34 6.62 9.47 5.53
N ASN A 35 5.48 9.28 4.87
CA ASN A 35 4.88 7.95 4.70
C ASN A 35 5.76 7.05 3.82
N LEU A 36 6.32 7.60 2.75
CA LEU A 36 7.26 6.85 1.91
C LEU A 36 8.55 6.53 2.66
N GLN A 37 9.09 7.44 3.45
CA GLN A 37 10.24 7.17 4.29
C GLN A 37 9.93 6.08 5.32
N ALA A 38 8.76 6.13 5.94
CA ALA A 38 8.34 5.08 6.87
C ALA A 38 8.29 3.72 6.18
N TYR A 39 7.77 3.66 4.97
CA TYR A 39 7.75 2.43 4.17
C TYR A 39 9.17 1.89 3.93
N LEU A 40 10.10 2.77 3.57
CA LEU A 40 11.47 2.39 3.21
C LEU A 40 12.38 2.13 4.42
N MET A 41 12.20 2.87 5.50
CA MET A 41 13.22 3.01 6.54
C MET A 41 12.77 2.56 7.94
N SER A 42 11.48 2.37 8.19
CA SER A 42 10.99 2.00 9.52
C SER A 42 11.48 0.60 9.94
N GLY A 43 11.51 0.35 11.24
CA GLY A 43 11.79 -0.99 11.75
C GLY A 43 10.69 -1.98 11.38
N THR A 44 10.96 -3.26 11.56
CA THR A 44 10.04 -4.33 11.16
C THR A 44 8.65 -4.17 11.78
N SER A 45 8.57 -3.88 13.08
CA SER A 45 7.27 -3.73 13.75
C SER A 45 6.44 -2.60 13.18
N ASP A 46 7.06 -1.44 12.94
CA ASP A 46 6.38 -0.28 12.37
C ASP A 46 5.98 -0.52 10.92
N PHE A 47 6.82 -1.23 10.18
CA PHE A 47 6.50 -1.60 8.80
C PHE A 47 5.31 -2.56 8.73
N VAL A 48 5.21 -3.51 9.63
CA VAL A 48 4.05 -4.40 9.72
C VAL A 48 2.77 -3.59 9.96
N VAL A 49 2.82 -2.62 10.88
CA VAL A 49 1.66 -1.74 11.14
C VAL A 49 1.27 -0.97 9.88
N LEU A 50 2.26 -0.44 9.16
CA LEU A 50 2.01 0.29 7.91
C LEU A 50 1.39 -0.62 6.84
N CYS A 51 1.91 -1.82 6.67
CA CYS A 51 1.36 -2.80 5.72
C CYS A 51 -0.10 -3.13 6.03
N ARG A 52 -0.44 -3.33 7.31
CA ARG A 52 -1.82 -3.57 7.74
C ARG A 52 -2.74 -2.40 7.40
N LYS A 53 -2.27 -1.17 7.58
CA LYS A 53 -3.03 0.04 7.21
C LYS A 53 -3.25 0.12 5.70
N ILE A 54 -2.24 -0.22 4.90
CA ILE A 54 -2.36 -0.24 3.44
C ILE A 54 -3.43 -1.25 3.02
N VAL A 55 -3.38 -2.46 3.54
CA VAL A 55 -4.35 -3.52 3.22
C VAL A 55 -5.77 -3.08 3.57
N THR A 56 -5.95 -2.55 4.76
CA THR A 56 -7.27 -2.07 5.21
C THR A 56 -7.78 -0.93 4.33
N GLY A 57 -6.90 -0.03 3.93
CA GLY A 57 -7.24 1.11 3.08
C GLY A 57 -7.56 0.77 1.63
N PHE A 58 -7.19 -0.43 1.17
CA PHE A 58 -7.54 -0.89 -0.18
C PHE A 58 -9.05 -1.05 -0.38
N TYR A 59 -9.75 -1.41 0.68
CA TYR A 59 -11.18 -1.72 0.64
C TYR A 59 -11.93 -0.94 1.72
N PRO A 60 -12.08 0.39 1.55
CA PRO A 60 -12.67 1.24 2.59
C PRO A 60 -14.13 0.91 2.88
N ASP A 61 -14.86 0.34 1.90
CA ASP A 61 -16.27 0.02 2.03
C ASP A 61 -16.54 -1.46 2.34
N SER A 62 -15.51 -2.20 2.66
CA SER A 62 -15.59 -3.64 2.94
C SER A 62 -15.01 -3.96 4.30
N PHE A 63 -15.38 -5.10 4.84
CA PHE A 63 -14.78 -5.61 6.08
C PHE A 63 -13.52 -6.40 5.73
N VAL A 64 -12.39 -5.95 6.24
CA VAL A 64 -11.09 -6.60 6.01
C VAL A 64 -10.62 -7.22 7.31
N LYS A 65 -10.44 -8.54 7.30
CA LYS A 65 -9.89 -9.29 8.42
C LYS A 65 -8.50 -9.79 8.06
N ILE A 66 -7.50 -9.38 8.83
CA ILE A 66 -6.14 -9.87 8.65
C ILE A 66 -5.99 -11.22 9.34
N GLU A 67 -5.73 -12.25 8.54
CA GLU A 67 -5.65 -13.62 9.01
C GLU A 67 -4.24 -13.97 9.47
N ASP A 68 -3.21 -13.51 8.76
CA ASP A 68 -1.82 -13.83 9.05
C ASP A 68 -0.87 -12.78 8.50
N VAL A 69 0.26 -12.59 9.17
CA VAL A 69 1.34 -11.72 8.72
C VAL A 69 2.64 -12.54 8.80
N ASN A 70 3.32 -12.69 7.66
CA ASN A 70 4.57 -13.42 7.58
C ASN A 70 5.71 -12.46 7.23
N VAL A 71 6.71 -12.38 8.12
CA VAL A 71 7.87 -11.52 7.94
C VAL A 71 9.02 -12.32 7.38
N ALA A 72 9.45 -12.00 6.16
CA ALA A 72 10.63 -12.57 5.51
C ALA A 72 11.75 -11.52 5.45
N ALA A 73 12.95 -11.95 5.01
CA ALA A 73 14.12 -11.07 4.97
C ALA A 73 13.94 -9.84 4.07
N GLU A 74 13.24 -10.00 2.93
CA GLU A 74 13.12 -8.97 1.90
C GLU A 74 11.69 -8.50 1.67
N SER A 75 10.72 -9.15 2.30
CA SER A 75 9.30 -8.84 2.08
C SER A 75 8.47 -9.18 3.31
N ILE A 76 7.29 -8.57 3.36
CA ILE A 76 6.26 -8.91 4.35
C ILE A 76 5.02 -9.33 3.58
N GLU A 77 4.43 -10.45 4.00
CA GLU A 77 3.19 -10.94 3.43
C GLU A 77 2.04 -10.78 4.41
N VAL A 78 0.93 -10.31 3.92
CA VAL A 78 -0.31 -10.19 4.69
C VAL A 78 -1.38 -11.00 4.00
N LEU A 79 -1.92 -11.98 4.71
CA LEU A 79 -3.06 -12.77 4.27
C LEU A 79 -4.31 -12.18 4.91
N CYS A 80 -5.31 -11.88 4.11
CA CYS A 80 -6.56 -11.31 4.62
C CYS A 80 -7.78 -11.89 3.93
N THR A 81 -8.92 -11.76 4.60
CA THR A 81 -10.23 -12.02 4.04
C THR A 81 -10.94 -10.68 3.88
N VAL A 82 -11.49 -10.43 2.69
CA VAL A 82 -12.24 -9.22 2.39
C VAL A 82 -13.69 -9.59 2.15
N GLU A 83 -14.58 -9.01 2.93
CA GLU A 83 -16.02 -9.27 2.82
C GLU A 83 -16.77 -7.99 2.47
N SER A 84 -17.52 -8.05 1.38
CA SER A 84 -18.48 -7.03 1.01
C SER A 84 -19.89 -7.61 1.07
N MET A 85 -20.89 -6.79 0.79
CA MET A 85 -22.26 -7.30 0.76
C MET A 85 -22.54 -8.30 -0.36
N LYS A 86 -21.70 -8.32 -1.40
CA LYS A 86 -21.93 -9.11 -2.61
C LYS A 86 -20.88 -10.20 -2.84
N TRP A 87 -19.73 -10.14 -2.18
CA TRP A 87 -18.64 -11.08 -2.42
C TRP A 87 -17.75 -11.23 -1.20
N SER A 88 -16.98 -12.30 -1.18
CA SER A 88 -15.97 -12.57 -0.17
C SER A 88 -14.75 -13.17 -0.85
N ASP A 89 -13.58 -12.58 -0.61
CA ASP A 89 -12.32 -13.03 -1.20
C ASP A 89 -11.26 -13.27 -0.12
N THR A 90 -10.40 -14.25 -0.37
CA THR A 90 -9.14 -14.41 0.35
C THR A 90 -8.03 -13.81 -0.50
N GLU A 91 -7.28 -12.85 0.05
CA GLU A 91 -6.30 -12.08 -0.68
C GLU A 91 -4.94 -12.11 0.01
N LEU A 92 -3.89 -12.18 -0.80
CA LEU A 92 -2.51 -12.16 -0.34
C LEU A 92 -1.82 -10.89 -0.83
N PHE A 93 -1.26 -10.12 0.11
CA PHE A 93 -0.46 -8.93 -0.19
C PHE A 93 0.99 -9.22 0.15
N ARG A 94 1.88 -8.97 -0.80
CA ARG A 94 3.32 -9.08 -0.56
C ARG A 94 3.96 -7.72 -0.77
N PHE A 95 4.60 -7.20 0.28
CA PHE A 95 5.20 -5.87 0.30
C PHE A 95 6.71 -5.97 0.19
N PHE A 96 7.27 -5.38 -0.85
CA PHE A 96 8.71 -5.28 -1.05
C PHE A 96 9.20 -3.89 -0.72
N ARG A 97 10.26 -3.78 0.09
CA ARG A 97 10.88 -2.49 0.43
C ARG A 97 11.93 -2.05 -0.57
N SER A 98 12.29 -2.90 -1.52
CA SER A 98 13.28 -2.59 -2.54
C SER A 98 12.87 -1.40 -3.39
N THR A 99 13.83 -0.52 -3.70
CA THR A 99 13.65 0.58 -4.64
C THR A 99 14.11 0.21 -6.04
N GLY A 100 14.62 -1.00 -6.23
CA GLY A 100 15.05 -1.53 -7.51
C GLY A 100 13.92 -2.19 -8.29
N SER A 101 14.29 -2.98 -9.27
CA SER A 101 13.33 -3.70 -10.11
C SER A 101 13.14 -5.14 -9.60
N ILE A 102 11.89 -5.51 -9.36
CA ILE A 102 11.52 -6.84 -8.89
C ILE A 102 11.28 -7.75 -10.09
N GLY A 103 11.99 -8.88 -10.10
CA GLY A 103 11.93 -9.82 -11.21
C GLY A 103 10.77 -10.80 -11.15
N GLU A 104 10.59 -11.52 -12.25
CA GLU A 104 9.53 -12.50 -12.43
C GLU A 104 9.50 -13.58 -11.34
N LEU A 105 10.67 -14.04 -10.88
CA LEU A 105 10.75 -15.13 -9.89
C LEU A 105 10.02 -14.80 -8.59
N TYR A 106 10.10 -13.55 -8.14
CA TYR A 106 9.42 -13.12 -6.91
C TYR A 106 7.90 -13.11 -7.10
N VAL A 107 7.44 -12.74 -8.28
CA VAL A 107 6.00 -12.72 -8.61
C VAL A 107 5.48 -14.15 -8.76
N ARG A 108 6.24 -15.03 -9.37
CA ARG A 108 5.90 -16.46 -9.49
C ARG A 108 5.80 -17.12 -8.13
N ASP A 109 6.71 -16.79 -7.21
CA ASP A 109 6.69 -17.31 -5.85
C ASP A 109 5.42 -16.87 -5.11
N CYS A 110 5.05 -15.61 -5.26
CA CYS A 110 3.79 -15.11 -4.70
C CYS A 110 2.59 -15.85 -5.27
N HIS A 111 2.55 -16.06 -6.57
CA HIS A 111 1.47 -16.79 -7.23
C HIS A 111 1.39 -18.25 -6.77
N SER A 112 2.54 -18.90 -6.63
CA SER A 112 2.60 -20.28 -6.13
C SER A 112 2.01 -20.38 -4.72
N LYS A 113 2.36 -19.44 -3.85
CA LYS A 113 1.82 -19.40 -2.49
C LYS A 113 0.31 -19.14 -2.49
N MET A 114 -0.17 -18.26 -3.36
CA MET A 114 -1.60 -18.01 -3.52
C MET A 114 -2.35 -19.28 -3.87
N ARG A 115 -1.81 -20.09 -4.77
CA ARG A 115 -2.43 -21.38 -5.15
C ARG A 115 -2.41 -22.37 -4.00
N ASP A 116 -1.31 -22.45 -3.26
CA ASP A 116 -1.18 -23.36 -2.11
C ASP A 116 -2.20 -23.06 -1.02
N ILE A 117 -2.45 -21.78 -0.75
CA ILE A 117 -3.42 -21.36 0.28
C ILE A 117 -4.79 -20.98 -0.29
N LYS A 118 -4.99 -21.20 -1.58
CA LYS A 118 -6.26 -20.98 -2.28
C LYS A 118 -6.77 -19.54 -2.17
N CYS A 119 -5.89 -18.56 -2.44
CA CYS A 119 -6.27 -17.16 -2.51
C CYS A 119 -6.97 -16.83 -3.82
N ASP A 120 -7.96 -15.93 -3.75
CA ASP A 120 -8.70 -15.46 -4.91
C ASP A 120 -7.93 -14.37 -5.67
N ARG A 121 -7.18 -13.54 -4.97
CA ARG A 121 -6.39 -12.44 -5.53
C ARG A 121 -5.08 -12.27 -4.80
N GLY A 122 -4.09 -11.71 -5.51
CA GLY A 122 -2.83 -11.33 -4.93
C GLY A 122 -2.36 -9.95 -5.38
N PHE A 123 -1.58 -9.31 -4.53
CA PHE A 123 -0.99 -8.00 -4.82
C PHE A 123 0.49 -8.05 -4.45
N CYS A 124 1.34 -7.64 -5.39
CA CYS A 124 2.76 -7.40 -5.13
C CYS A 124 2.98 -5.90 -5.15
N ILE A 125 3.40 -5.35 -4.03
CA ILE A 125 3.57 -3.91 -3.83
C ILE A 125 5.04 -3.61 -3.61
N SER A 126 5.59 -2.70 -4.39
CA SER A 126 7.02 -2.34 -4.33
C SER A 126 7.20 -0.83 -4.28
N ALA A 127 8.27 -0.42 -3.59
CA ALA A 127 8.74 0.97 -3.60
C ALA A 127 9.59 1.28 -4.84
N GLY A 128 9.79 0.32 -5.73
CA GLY A 128 10.49 0.46 -7.00
C GLY A 128 9.58 0.11 -8.17
N THR A 129 10.12 -0.72 -9.07
CA THR A 129 9.41 -1.16 -10.27
C THR A 129 9.41 -2.68 -10.37
N PHE A 130 8.68 -3.21 -11.34
CA PHE A 130 8.71 -4.61 -11.72
C PHE A 130 9.28 -4.73 -13.13
N THR A 131 9.97 -5.84 -13.41
CA THR A 131 10.51 -6.09 -14.74
C THR A 131 9.39 -6.31 -15.77
N ALA A 132 9.74 -6.16 -17.05
CA ALA A 132 8.80 -6.44 -18.13
C ALA A 132 8.31 -7.89 -18.08
N GLU A 133 9.19 -8.83 -17.74
CA GLU A 133 8.87 -10.25 -17.61
C GLU A 133 7.87 -10.48 -16.45
N ALA A 134 8.05 -9.78 -15.33
CA ALA A 134 7.11 -9.85 -14.20
C ALA A 134 5.73 -9.31 -14.60
N LYS A 135 5.70 -8.19 -15.30
CA LYS A 135 4.45 -7.59 -15.79
C LYS A 135 3.72 -8.52 -16.77
N LYS A 136 4.47 -9.16 -17.64
CA LYS A 136 3.92 -10.12 -18.60
C LYS A 136 3.37 -11.37 -17.89
N TYR A 137 4.06 -11.83 -16.86
CA TYR A 137 3.64 -13.02 -16.11
C TYR A 137 2.25 -12.84 -15.49
N VAL A 138 1.91 -11.67 -14.98
CA VAL A 138 0.63 -11.44 -14.32
C VAL A 138 -0.54 -11.23 -15.28
N GLU A 139 -0.28 -11.08 -16.57
CA GLU A 139 -1.35 -10.96 -17.57
C GLU A 139 -2.23 -12.21 -17.54
N GLY A 140 -3.54 -12.02 -17.39
CA GLY A 140 -4.50 -13.13 -17.31
C GLY A 140 -4.50 -13.90 -15.98
N ARG A 141 -3.75 -13.43 -14.98
CA ARG A 141 -3.69 -14.04 -13.64
C ARG A 141 -4.26 -13.10 -12.59
N PRO A 142 -4.80 -13.60 -11.48
CA PRO A 142 -5.39 -12.76 -10.45
C PRO A 142 -4.33 -12.12 -9.53
N ILE A 143 -3.32 -11.50 -10.10
CA ILE A 143 -2.24 -10.81 -9.39
C ILE A 143 -2.10 -9.43 -9.98
N ASP A 144 -2.08 -8.41 -9.12
CA ASP A 144 -1.81 -7.04 -9.50
C ASP A 144 -0.44 -6.60 -9.00
N LEU A 145 0.30 -5.86 -9.83
CA LEU A 145 1.58 -5.29 -9.48
C LEU A 145 1.40 -3.80 -9.21
N ILE A 146 1.87 -3.35 -8.04
CA ILE A 146 1.77 -1.95 -7.63
C ILE A 146 3.19 -1.41 -7.46
N GLU A 147 3.54 -0.48 -8.33
CA GLU A 147 4.84 0.17 -8.34
C GLU A 147 4.84 1.46 -7.52
N LYS A 148 6.00 2.09 -7.42
CA LYS A 148 6.23 3.27 -6.59
C LYS A 148 5.19 4.38 -6.78
N VAL A 149 4.83 4.70 -8.03
CA VAL A 149 3.88 5.80 -8.32
C VAL A 149 2.54 5.55 -7.64
N LYS A 150 2.02 4.34 -7.78
CA LYS A 150 0.74 3.99 -7.17
C LYS A 150 0.85 3.80 -5.66
N LEU A 151 1.98 3.27 -5.19
CA LEU A 151 2.25 3.16 -3.76
C LEU A 151 2.21 4.53 -3.08
N ILE A 152 2.83 5.54 -3.69
CA ILE A 152 2.79 6.91 -3.18
C ILE A 152 1.37 7.42 -3.07
N GLN A 153 0.52 7.15 -4.06
CA GLN A 153 -0.89 7.54 -4.03
C GLN A 153 -1.65 6.85 -2.90
N ILE A 154 -1.36 5.59 -2.65
CA ILE A 154 -1.95 4.83 -1.54
C ILE A 154 -1.50 5.41 -0.21
N LEU A 155 -0.21 5.71 -0.07
CA LEU A 155 0.36 6.25 1.17
C LEU A 155 -0.17 7.64 1.52
N LYS A 156 -0.58 8.43 0.53
CA LYS A 156 -1.22 9.73 0.77
C LYS A 156 -2.50 9.63 1.58
N LYS A 157 -3.20 8.52 1.46
CA LYS A 157 -4.50 8.32 2.11
C LYS A 157 -4.37 7.72 3.49
N ILE A 158 -3.16 7.38 3.92
CA ILE A 158 -2.89 6.77 5.21
C ILE A 158 -2.40 7.82 6.18
N ASP A 159 -3.02 7.87 7.36
CA ASP A 159 -2.59 8.71 8.46
C ASP A 159 -1.75 7.88 9.43
N LEU A 160 -0.50 8.32 9.63
CA LEU A 160 0.46 7.63 10.50
C LEU A 160 0.39 8.16 11.93
#